data_fd55faa1e75566ca63cfbe5d58a24985
#
_entry.id   fd55faa1e75566ca63cfbe5d58a24985
#
_cell.length_a   1.000
_cell.length_b   1.000
_cell.length_c   1.000
_cell.angle_alpha   90.00
_cell.angle_beta   90.00
_cell.angle_gamma   90.00
#
_symmetry.space_group_name_H-M   'P 1'
#
loop_
_entity.id
_entity.type
_entity.pdbx_description
1 polymer ?
#
loop_
_entity_poly.entity_id
_entity_poly.type
_entity_poly.pdbx_seq_one_letter_code
_entity_poly.pdbx_strand_id
1 'polypeptide(L)'
;MIKPFKGEFPQTQGFGEHPEWYKRFNLKGHNGLDFGLPCETKLISPIDGQVTEVADEGNDGYGKYIKIENSAEGCLLAHLSKQDVKVGQKVDIGQHLGWSGTTGNSSGCHLHFGYFRTPRNRKNGYNVCYECV
;
A
#
# COMPACT_ATOMS: atom_id res chain seq x y z
N MET A 1 0.06 12.15 -8.54
CA MET A 1 0.17 10.72 -8.21
C MET A 1 -0.44 9.87 -9.30
N ILE A 2 0.18 8.75 -9.62
CA ILE A 2 -0.37 7.75 -10.55
C ILE A 2 -0.74 6.49 -9.77
N LYS A 3 -1.45 5.56 -10.42
CA LYS A 3 -1.73 4.26 -9.82
C LYS A 3 -0.44 3.47 -9.63
N PRO A 4 -0.35 2.60 -8.61
CA PRO A 4 0.87 1.82 -8.34
C PRO A 4 1.08 0.64 -9.30
N PHE A 5 0.35 0.57 -10.39
CA PHE A 5 0.45 -0.47 -11.42
C PHE A 5 0.01 0.09 -12.77
N LYS A 6 0.39 -0.61 -13.83
CA LYS A 6 -0.08 -0.30 -15.19
C LYS A 6 -1.32 -1.14 -15.49
N GLY A 7 -2.26 -0.58 -16.27
CA GLY A 7 -3.47 -1.26 -16.68
C GLY A 7 -4.65 -0.98 -15.75
N GLU A 8 -5.76 -1.64 -16.05
CA GLU A 8 -7.01 -1.48 -15.31
C GLU A 8 -7.32 -2.74 -14.51
N PHE A 9 -7.50 -2.58 -13.20
CA PHE A 9 -7.86 -3.65 -12.30
C PHE A 9 -8.97 -3.17 -11.36
N PRO A 10 -9.88 -4.07 -10.94
CA PRO A 10 -10.99 -3.64 -10.09
C PRO A 10 -10.53 -3.26 -8.70
N GLN A 11 -11.14 -2.21 -8.15
CA GLN A 11 -11.04 -1.90 -6.72
C GLN A 11 -12.00 -2.83 -5.99
N THR A 12 -11.49 -3.71 -5.15
CA THR A 12 -12.28 -4.72 -4.46
C THR A 12 -12.72 -4.29 -3.07
N GLN A 13 -12.00 -3.34 -2.44
CA GLN A 13 -12.37 -2.77 -1.16
C GLN A 13 -11.93 -1.32 -1.09
N GLY A 14 -12.81 -0.45 -0.60
CA GLY A 14 -12.54 0.97 -0.44
C GLY A 14 -12.14 1.34 0.98
N PHE A 15 -11.69 2.55 1.14
CA PHE A 15 -11.31 3.11 2.44
C PHE A 15 -12.54 3.22 3.34
N GLY A 16 -12.39 2.86 4.61
CA GLY A 16 -13.44 2.95 5.61
C GLY A 16 -14.44 1.80 5.59
N GLU A 17 -14.37 0.88 4.62
CA GLU A 17 -15.27 -0.25 4.56
C GLU A 17 -15.02 -1.23 5.71
N HIS A 18 -16.05 -1.98 6.07
CA HIS A 18 -16.04 -3.02 7.10
C HIS A 18 -15.53 -2.53 8.47
N PRO A 19 -16.11 -1.45 9.05
CA PRO A 19 -15.61 -0.88 10.31
C PRO A 19 -15.65 -1.88 11.47
N GLU A 20 -16.67 -2.74 11.53
CA GLU A 20 -16.79 -3.73 12.61
C GLU A 20 -15.65 -4.76 12.58
N TRP A 21 -15.25 -5.18 11.40
CA TRP A 21 -14.15 -6.13 11.25
C TRP A 21 -12.80 -5.49 11.64
N TYR A 22 -12.60 -4.21 11.27
CA TYR A 22 -11.33 -3.51 11.51
C TYR A 22 -11.15 -3.03 12.95
N LYS A 23 -12.18 -3.03 13.79
CA LYS A 23 -12.08 -2.71 15.21
C LYS A 23 -11.04 -3.56 15.93
N ARG A 24 -10.88 -4.82 15.54
CA ARG A 24 -9.89 -5.74 16.11
C ARG A 24 -8.45 -5.25 15.94
N PHE A 25 -8.20 -4.37 14.98
CA PHE A 25 -6.91 -3.75 14.72
C PHE A 25 -6.85 -2.30 15.22
N ASN A 26 -7.84 -1.87 16.00
CA ASN A 26 -7.97 -0.48 16.47
C ASN A 26 -8.07 0.52 15.31
N LEU A 27 -8.75 0.13 14.24
CA LEU A 27 -8.98 0.96 13.06
C LEU A 27 -10.48 1.25 12.92
N LYS A 28 -10.80 2.40 12.32
CA LYS A 28 -12.19 2.83 12.06
C LYS A 28 -12.80 2.16 10.83
N GLY A 29 -12.03 1.41 10.10
CA GLY A 29 -12.41 0.73 8.86
C GLY A 29 -11.18 0.39 8.07
N HIS A 30 -11.35 -0.04 6.82
CA HIS A 30 -10.26 -0.33 5.91
C HIS A 30 -9.37 0.91 5.74
N ASN A 31 -8.08 0.77 5.97
CA ASN A 31 -7.14 1.89 6.00
C ASN A 31 -6.43 2.15 4.66
N GLY A 32 -7.03 1.71 3.57
CA GLY A 32 -6.50 1.89 2.23
C GLY A 32 -7.49 1.46 1.18
N LEU A 33 -6.97 1.18 0.00
CA LEU A 33 -7.73 0.65 -1.13
C LEU A 33 -7.18 -0.72 -1.49
N ASP A 34 -8.06 -1.68 -1.75
CA ASP A 34 -7.65 -2.98 -2.27
C ASP A 34 -7.98 -3.07 -3.75
N PHE A 35 -7.01 -3.53 -4.53
CA PHE A 35 -7.17 -3.78 -5.96
C PHE A 35 -7.00 -5.26 -6.24
N GLY A 36 -7.90 -5.82 -7.04
CA GLY A 36 -7.85 -7.22 -7.47
C GLY A 36 -6.79 -7.43 -8.53
N LEU A 37 -5.54 -7.50 -8.10
CA LEU A 37 -4.38 -7.74 -8.96
C LEU A 37 -4.01 -9.22 -8.95
N PRO A 38 -3.79 -9.83 -10.12
CA PRO A 38 -3.17 -11.15 -10.14
C PRO A 38 -1.83 -11.13 -9.41
N CYS A 39 -1.50 -12.22 -8.71
CA CYS A 39 -0.18 -12.32 -8.10
C CYS A 39 0.91 -12.15 -9.18
N GLU A 40 2.05 -11.59 -8.78
CA GLU A 40 3.19 -11.31 -9.66
C GLU A 40 2.88 -10.21 -10.71
N THR A 41 2.02 -9.24 -10.35
CA THR A 41 1.85 -8.03 -11.15
C THR A 41 2.92 -7.02 -10.74
N LYS A 42 3.56 -6.40 -11.73
CA LYS A 42 4.60 -5.40 -11.51
C LYS A 42 4.04 -4.17 -10.82
N LEU A 43 4.69 -3.74 -9.75
CA LEU A 43 4.33 -2.55 -8.99
C LEU A 43 5.31 -1.42 -9.25
N ILE A 44 4.77 -0.22 -9.41
CA ILE A 44 5.53 0.99 -9.72
C ILE A 44 5.24 2.08 -8.70
N SER A 45 6.17 3.01 -8.53
CA SER A 45 5.98 4.09 -7.57
C SER A 45 4.92 5.08 -8.02
N PRO A 46 3.90 5.35 -7.19
CA PRO A 46 2.88 6.35 -7.51
C PRO A 46 3.37 7.78 -7.40
N ILE A 47 4.48 8.00 -6.71
CA ILE A 47 5.01 9.34 -6.38
C ILE A 47 6.52 9.35 -6.53
N ASP A 48 7.09 10.55 -6.66
CA ASP A 48 8.52 10.75 -6.44
C ASP A 48 8.77 10.78 -4.93
N GLY A 49 9.79 10.11 -4.46
CA GLY A 49 10.07 10.09 -3.02
C GLY A 49 11.25 9.23 -2.64
N GLN A 50 11.27 8.87 -1.37
CA GLN A 50 12.29 8.02 -0.79
C GLN A 50 11.64 6.83 -0.12
N VAL A 51 12.21 5.67 -0.29
CA VAL A 51 11.76 4.45 0.39
C VAL A 51 12.09 4.59 1.88
N THR A 52 11.07 4.65 2.72
CA THR A 52 11.23 4.83 4.17
C THR A 52 11.09 3.53 4.93
N GLU A 53 10.45 2.53 4.35
CA GLU A 53 10.27 1.25 5.01
C GLU A 53 10.18 0.13 3.97
N VAL A 54 10.90 -0.95 4.21
CA VAL A 54 10.82 -2.22 3.48
C VAL A 54 10.80 -3.30 4.55
N ALA A 55 9.67 -3.95 4.76
CA ALA A 55 9.49 -4.86 5.87
C ALA A 55 8.67 -6.07 5.48
N ASP A 56 8.69 -7.08 6.36
CA ASP A 56 7.97 -8.34 6.18
C ASP A 56 7.37 -8.73 7.54
N GLU A 57 6.05 -8.68 7.64
CA GLU A 57 5.31 -9.06 8.84
C GLU A 57 4.94 -10.55 8.85
N GLY A 58 5.48 -11.32 7.92
CA GLY A 58 5.22 -12.75 7.84
C GLY A 58 3.80 -13.07 7.38
N ASN A 59 3.09 -13.86 8.16
CA ASN A 59 1.72 -14.27 7.86
C ASN A 59 0.66 -13.33 8.45
N ASP A 60 1.08 -12.24 9.07
CA ASP A 60 0.20 -11.27 9.72
C ASP A 60 0.28 -9.92 9.04
N GLY A 61 -0.74 -9.07 9.29
CA GLY A 61 -0.76 -7.67 8.88
C GLY A 61 -0.55 -7.50 7.39
N TYR A 62 0.37 -6.60 7.05
CA TYR A 62 0.68 -6.25 5.66
C TYR A 62 1.53 -7.26 4.91
N GLY A 63 2.07 -8.28 5.61
CA GLY A 63 3.06 -9.18 5.01
C GLY A 63 4.28 -8.42 4.55
N LYS A 64 4.71 -8.65 3.31
CA LYS A 64 5.78 -7.85 2.69
C LYS A 64 5.20 -6.54 2.21
N TYR A 65 5.77 -5.43 2.66
CA TYR A 65 5.28 -4.11 2.26
C TYR A 65 6.42 -3.12 2.04
N ILE A 66 6.09 -2.06 1.29
CA ILE A 66 7.00 -0.96 0.98
C ILE A 66 6.28 0.34 1.31
N LYS A 67 7.00 1.27 1.94
CA LYS A 67 6.50 2.61 2.20
C LYS A 67 7.41 3.63 1.52
N ILE A 68 6.81 4.59 0.83
CA ILE A 68 7.51 5.68 0.12
C ILE A 68 6.93 7.00 0.60
N GLU A 69 7.80 7.95 0.92
CA GLU A 69 7.38 9.26 1.43
C GLU A 69 8.20 10.38 0.79
N ASN A 70 7.56 11.55 0.69
CA ASN A 70 8.22 12.81 0.40
C ASN A 70 7.69 13.89 1.36
N SER A 71 8.03 15.16 1.15
CA SER A 71 7.64 16.24 2.05
C SER A 71 6.14 16.52 2.08
N ALA A 72 5.40 16.08 1.08
CA ALA A 72 3.98 16.38 0.92
C ALA A 72 3.07 15.17 1.15
N GLU A 73 3.54 13.96 0.83
CA GLU A 73 2.71 12.78 0.79
C GLU A 73 3.50 11.49 0.97
N GLY A 74 2.78 10.39 1.19
CA GLY A 74 3.38 9.08 1.28
C GLY A 74 2.40 8.00 0.87
N CYS A 75 2.93 6.82 0.58
CA CYS A 75 2.12 5.67 0.23
C CYS A 75 2.70 4.37 0.78
N LEU A 76 1.83 3.37 0.88
CA LEU A 76 2.16 2.03 1.35
C LEU A 76 1.59 1.01 0.37
N LEU A 77 2.41 0.07 -0.05
CA LEU A 77 2.01 -1.05 -0.90
C LEU A 77 2.24 -2.34 -0.11
N ALA A 78 1.19 -3.12 0.10
CA ALA A 78 1.23 -4.29 0.99
C ALA A 78 0.83 -5.58 0.29
N HIS A 79 1.12 -6.70 0.96
CA HIS A 79 0.89 -8.07 0.53
C HIS A 79 1.72 -8.47 -0.69
N LEU A 80 2.93 -7.89 -0.79
CA LEU A 80 3.84 -8.14 -1.91
C LEU A 80 4.42 -9.56 -1.86
N SER A 81 4.74 -10.12 -3.01
CA SER A 81 5.51 -11.35 -3.10
C SER A 81 7.01 -11.05 -3.10
N LYS A 82 7.41 -9.90 -3.64
CA LYS A 82 8.82 -9.52 -3.75
C LYS A 82 9.00 -8.00 -3.64
N GLN A 83 10.05 -7.60 -2.96
CA GLN A 83 10.45 -6.21 -2.72
C GLN A 83 11.81 -5.99 -3.41
N ASP A 84 11.84 -5.12 -4.43
CA ASP A 84 13.03 -4.88 -5.25
C ASP A 84 13.71 -3.54 -4.96
N VAL A 85 13.39 -2.91 -3.84
CA VAL A 85 13.99 -1.64 -3.39
C VAL A 85 14.46 -1.77 -1.96
N LYS A 86 15.30 -0.80 -1.53
CA LYS A 86 15.87 -0.76 -0.19
C LYS A 86 15.51 0.54 0.51
N VAL A 87 15.46 0.50 1.84
CA VAL A 87 15.28 1.70 2.67
C VAL A 87 16.36 2.71 2.35
N GLY A 88 15.95 3.97 2.17
CA GLY A 88 16.84 5.07 1.83
C GLY A 88 16.99 5.32 0.33
N GLN A 89 16.53 4.40 -0.51
CA GLN A 89 16.60 4.55 -1.95
C GLN A 89 15.64 5.64 -2.43
N LYS A 90 16.13 6.53 -3.29
CA LYS A 90 15.27 7.49 -3.99
C LYS A 90 14.60 6.80 -5.16
N VAL A 91 13.32 7.09 -5.36
CA VAL A 91 12.52 6.55 -6.45
C VAL A 91 11.80 7.67 -7.18
N ASP A 92 11.74 7.55 -8.50
CA ASP A 92 10.96 8.45 -9.34
C ASP A 92 9.57 7.84 -9.58
N ILE A 93 8.59 8.71 -9.83
CA ILE A 93 7.25 8.26 -10.22
C ILE A 93 7.33 7.29 -11.41
N GLY A 94 6.66 6.15 -11.30
CA GLY A 94 6.71 5.10 -12.33
C GLY A 94 7.84 4.09 -12.21
N GLN A 95 8.77 4.29 -11.27
CA GLN A 95 9.88 3.36 -11.06
C GLN A 95 9.42 2.03 -10.46
N HIS A 96 10.01 0.95 -10.94
CA HIS A 96 9.71 -0.41 -10.43
C HIS A 96 10.04 -0.54 -8.94
N LEU A 97 9.11 -1.12 -8.18
CA LEU A 97 9.25 -1.33 -6.74
C LEU A 97 9.32 -2.80 -6.34
N GLY A 98 8.53 -3.64 -6.99
CA GLY A 98 8.38 -5.03 -6.60
C GLY A 98 7.22 -5.69 -7.33
N TRP A 99 6.70 -6.76 -6.74
CA TRP A 99 5.67 -7.60 -7.37
C TRP A 99 4.55 -7.88 -6.38
N SER A 100 3.31 -7.80 -6.84
CA SER A 100 2.14 -8.09 -6.02
C SER A 100 2.08 -9.56 -5.62
N GLY A 101 1.34 -9.85 -4.56
CA GLY A 101 1.22 -11.19 -4.04
C GLY A 101 0.03 -11.34 -3.12
N THR A 102 0.20 -12.20 -2.13
CA THR A 102 -0.82 -12.49 -1.12
C THR A 102 -0.19 -12.81 0.24
N THR A 103 0.92 -12.12 0.56
CA THR A 103 1.59 -12.29 1.86
C THR A 103 0.85 -11.55 2.97
N GLY A 104 1.11 -11.93 4.21
CA GLY A 104 0.46 -11.33 5.37
C GLY A 104 -0.97 -11.82 5.57
N ASN A 105 -1.79 -10.97 6.18
CA ASN A 105 -3.20 -11.28 6.42
C ASN A 105 -4.01 -11.08 5.14
N SER A 106 -3.91 -12.05 4.23
CA SER A 106 -4.52 -12.01 2.91
C SER A 106 -5.06 -13.37 2.52
N SER A 107 -6.28 -13.42 1.99
CA SER A 107 -6.94 -14.65 1.56
C SER A 107 -6.83 -14.91 0.06
N GLY A 108 -6.21 -14.01 -0.69
CA GLY A 108 -6.05 -14.15 -2.14
C GLY A 108 -5.24 -13.01 -2.73
N CYS A 109 -4.81 -13.18 -3.97
CA CYS A 109 -3.98 -12.19 -4.66
C CYS A 109 -4.66 -10.84 -4.75
N HIS A 110 -4.06 -9.82 -4.18
CA HIS A 110 -4.54 -8.45 -4.27
C HIS A 110 -3.44 -7.48 -3.84
N LEU A 111 -3.63 -6.20 -4.12
CA LEU A 111 -2.78 -5.14 -3.60
C LEU A 111 -3.58 -4.32 -2.59
N HIS A 112 -3.05 -4.17 -1.39
CA HIS A 112 -3.52 -3.16 -0.44
C HIS A 112 -2.67 -1.91 -0.63
N PHE A 113 -3.30 -0.79 -0.94
CA PHE A 113 -2.64 0.49 -1.19
C PHE A 113 -3.13 1.54 -0.20
N GLY A 114 -2.21 2.06 0.61
CA GLY A 114 -2.46 3.19 1.51
C GLY A 114 -1.85 4.46 0.96
N TYR A 115 -2.56 5.58 1.12
CA TYR A 115 -2.07 6.89 0.77
C TYR A 115 -2.32 7.85 1.94
N PHE A 116 -1.35 8.68 2.25
CA PHE A 116 -1.48 9.65 3.33
C PHE A 116 -0.76 10.96 2.98
N ARG A 117 -1.20 12.05 3.59
CA ARG A 117 -0.51 13.33 3.52
C ARG A 117 0.46 13.44 4.70
N THR A 118 1.60 14.06 4.49
CA THR A 118 2.59 14.31 5.54
C THR A 118 2.35 15.68 6.19
N PRO A 119 2.54 15.83 7.52
CA PRO A 119 2.87 14.76 8.46
C PRO A 119 1.70 13.78 8.62
N ARG A 120 2.06 12.51 8.79
CA ARG A 120 1.06 11.44 8.92
C ARG A 120 0.35 11.54 10.27
N ASN A 121 -0.99 11.53 10.23
CA ASN A 121 -1.80 11.46 11.42
C ASN A 121 -2.07 9.98 11.78
N ARG A 122 -1.42 9.50 12.83
CA ARG A 122 -1.56 8.11 13.29
C ARG A 122 -2.75 7.89 14.20
N LYS A 123 -3.45 8.94 14.60
CA LYS A 123 -4.53 8.84 15.59
C LYS A 123 -5.66 7.91 15.14
N ASN A 124 -5.87 7.78 13.83
CA ASN A 124 -6.91 6.97 13.23
C ASN A 124 -6.35 6.01 12.17
N GLY A 125 -5.09 5.60 12.31
CA GLY A 125 -4.38 4.88 11.27
C GLY A 125 -3.80 5.84 10.24
N TYR A 126 -3.93 5.54 8.98
CA TYR A 126 -3.44 6.39 7.91
C TYR A 126 -4.50 7.42 7.51
N ASN A 127 -4.08 8.65 7.28
CA ASN A 127 -4.91 9.60 6.57
C ASN A 127 -4.91 9.20 5.10
N VAL A 128 -5.92 8.50 4.69
CA VAL A 128 -6.03 8.01 3.32
C VAL A 128 -6.97 8.90 2.53
N CYS A 129 -6.55 9.22 1.33
CA CYS A 129 -7.33 10.00 0.39
C CYS A 129 -7.76 9.11 -0.77
N TYR A 130 -9.03 8.75 -0.82
CA TYR A 130 -9.52 7.93 -1.94
C TYR A 130 -9.58 8.69 -3.25
N GLU A 131 -9.73 10.00 -3.19
CA GLU A 131 -9.85 10.84 -4.39
C GLU A 131 -8.53 10.96 -5.12
N CYS A 132 -7.46 10.52 -4.47
CA CYS A 132 -6.11 10.66 -5.02
C CYS A 132 -5.70 9.47 -5.88
N VAL A 133 -6.55 8.50 -6.05
CA VAL A 133 -6.23 7.27 -6.79
C VAL A 133 -7.03 7.15 -8.08
#